data_845271005504c2a1f9d9c6593c63faa6
#
_entry.id   845271005504c2a1f9d9c6593c63faa6
#
_cell.length_a   1.000
_cell.length_b   1.000
_cell.length_c   1.000
_cell.angle_alpha   90.00
_cell.angle_beta   90.00
_cell.angle_gamma   90.00
#
_symmetry.space_group_name_H-M   'P 1'
#
loop_
_entity.id
_entity.type
_entity.pdbx_description
1 polymer ?
#
loop_
_entity_poly.entity_id
_entity_poly.type
_entity_poly.pdbx_seq_one_letter_code
_entity_poly.pdbx_strand_id
1 'polypeptide(L)'
;MIRFALIAASTLGFFLTAALGNLMVPLLRAFQGRWDEPKARQTPSPKQEAPEEEPERPPQAPTMGGLCLMVGVLAAVGVGWTAACVAQPELLGAESLFSVRLLTALLGALLFGGVGLLEDLARIRSRSVLGLRRHTRLGLEAAAGAVVLVLLGAKGCLAAGITLPGVGYVDLGIAAPLLWEGLLVALAECARIADGMDGIVCGTSFAAMLGLMGVMTLLGWFPLGVLPAALAGSLMAFLLWNFPPAKLRLGSVGSLFLAGMLGCVPLCIGWPDLTLPLALPFWLEGGMVALQILVCKASRGRRQLFRSAPLHRWLELRGQSAEQIFYTFCVIAMLGVALTVQLAKIS
;
A
#
# COMPACT_ATOMS: atom_id res chain seq x y z
N MET A 1 -19.16 -20.66 11.36
CA MET A 1 -19.59 -20.06 10.08
C MET A 1 -18.76 -18.84 9.69
N ILE A 2 -18.47 -17.90 10.59
CA ILE A 2 -17.70 -16.68 10.24
C ILE A 2 -16.27 -16.98 9.73
N ARG A 3 -15.61 -18.04 10.27
CA ARG A 3 -14.31 -18.50 9.75
C ARG A 3 -14.38 -18.94 8.29
N PHE A 4 -15.53 -19.46 7.85
CA PHE A 4 -15.77 -19.80 6.43
C PHE A 4 -15.77 -18.53 5.57
N ALA A 5 -16.35 -17.43 6.05
CA ALA A 5 -16.33 -16.16 5.32
C ALA A 5 -14.90 -15.63 5.10
N LEU A 6 -14.00 -15.78 6.08
CA LEU A 6 -12.59 -15.40 5.93
C LEU A 6 -11.87 -16.26 4.88
N ILE A 7 -12.10 -17.58 4.93
CA ILE A 7 -11.52 -18.52 3.96
C ILE A 7 -12.07 -18.23 2.56
N ALA A 8 -13.38 -18.01 2.42
CA ALA A 8 -14.01 -17.70 1.15
C ALA A 8 -13.45 -16.37 0.56
N ALA A 9 -13.30 -15.33 1.41
CA ALA A 9 -12.71 -14.08 0.98
C ALA A 9 -11.25 -14.25 0.51
N SER A 10 -10.42 -14.96 1.29
CA SER A 10 -9.02 -15.17 0.95
C SER A 10 -8.86 -16.01 -0.33
N THR A 11 -9.60 -17.12 -0.45
CA THR A 11 -9.51 -18.01 -1.64
C THR A 11 -10.02 -17.34 -2.90
N LEU A 12 -11.14 -16.61 -2.83
CA LEU A 12 -11.66 -15.88 -3.98
C LEU A 12 -10.70 -14.76 -4.38
N GLY A 13 -10.17 -14.01 -3.42
CA GLY A 13 -9.15 -12.99 -3.66
C GLY A 13 -7.93 -13.55 -4.38
N PHE A 14 -7.44 -14.71 -3.95
CA PHE A 14 -6.32 -15.40 -4.58
C PHE A 14 -6.65 -15.79 -6.04
N PHE A 15 -7.69 -16.58 -6.28
CA PHE A 15 -7.98 -17.08 -7.61
C PHE A 15 -8.35 -15.98 -8.61
N LEU A 16 -9.13 -14.98 -8.16
CA LEU A 16 -9.54 -13.90 -9.04
C LEU A 16 -8.35 -12.99 -9.40
N THR A 17 -7.49 -12.63 -8.42
CA THR A 17 -6.32 -11.81 -8.70
C THR A 17 -5.31 -12.55 -9.57
N ALA A 18 -5.11 -13.86 -9.37
CA ALA A 18 -4.27 -14.69 -10.23
C ALA A 18 -4.79 -14.73 -11.68
N ALA A 19 -6.09 -14.92 -11.86
CA ALA A 19 -6.71 -14.93 -13.18
C ALA A 19 -6.64 -13.56 -13.87
N LEU A 20 -6.91 -12.48 -13.13
CA LEU A 20 -6.81 -11.11 -13.65
C LEU A 20 -5.39 -10.75 -14.07
N GLY A 21 -4.36 -11.24 -13.38
CA GLY A 21 -2.97 -11.04 -13.78
C GLY A 21 -2.68 -11.55 -15.20
N ASN A 22 -3.18 -12.74 -15.57
CA ASN A 22 -3.05 -13.28 -16.91
C ASN A 22 -3.69 -12.39 -17.99
N LEU A 23 -4.84 -11.78 -17.68
CA LEU A 23 -5.55 -10.89 -18.59
C LEU A 23 -4.90 -9.52 -18.69
N MET A 24 -4.44 -8.98 -17.54
CA MET A 24 -3.94 -7.61 -17.46
C MET A 24 -2.54 -7.44 -18.03
N VAL A 25 -1.65 -8.43 -17.94
CA VAL A 25 -0.30 -8.33 -18.50
C VAL A 25 -0.32 -7.99 -20.00
N PRO A 26 -1.03 -8.74 -20.89
CA PRO A 26 -1.08 -8.38 -22.31
C PRO A 26 -1.85 -7.07 -22.55
N LEU A 27 -2.93 -6.82 -21.79
CA LEU A 27 -3.73 -5.59 -21.93
C LEU A 27 -2.91 -4.34 -21.60
N LEU A 28 -2.19 -4.36 -20.49
CA LEU A 28 -1.35 -3.23 -20.06
C LEU A 28 -0.15 -3.04 -20.98
N ARG A 29 0.47 -4.12 -21.49
CA ARG A 29 1.52 -4.02 -22.50
C ARG A 29 0.99 -3.35 -23.77
N ALA A 30 -0.17 -3.76 -24.28
CA ALA A 30 -0.79 -3.14 -25.45
C ALA A 30 -1.18 -1.67 -25.19
N PHE A 31 -1.66 -1.35 -23.99
CA PHE A 31 -2.01 0.01 -23.61
C PHE A 31 -0.77 0.89 -23.48
N GLN A 32 0.28 0.44 -22.82
CA GLN A 32 1.52 1.20 -22.63
C GLN A 32 2.34 1.27 -23.92
N GLY A 33 2.41 0.21 -24.72
CA GLY A 33 3.11 0.18 -26.00
C GLY A 33 2.59 1.20 -27.01
N ARG A 34 1.30 1.57 -26.98
CA ARG A 34 0.76 2.68 -27.78
C ARG A 34 1.37 4.03 -27.43
N TRP A 35 1.91 4.18 -26.23
CA TRP A 35 2.53 5.43 -25.75
C TRP A 35 4.06 5.37 -25.82
N ASP A 36 4.64 4.17 -25.91
CA ASP A 36 6.07 3.92 -26.02
C ASP A 36 6.57 3.89 -27.48
N GLU A 37 5.67 4.10 -28.48
CA GLU A 37 6.12 4.24 -29.89
C GLU A 37 7.24 5.27 -29.96
N PRO A 38 8.41 4.90 -30.53
CA PRO A 38 9.55 5.82 -30.61
C PRO A 38 9.10 7.05 -31.35
N LYS A 39 9.25 8.23 -30.74
CA LYS A 39 9.28 9.47 -31.53
C LYS A 39 10.22 9.21 -32.68
N ALA A 40 9.70 9.25 -33.92
CA ALA A 40 10.44 9.08 -35.14
C ALA A 40 11.84 9.74 -34.97
N ARG A 41 12.88 8.94 -35.17
CA ARG A 41 14.28 9.33 -35.00
C ARG A 41 14.44 10.77 -35.48
N GLN A 42 14.64 11.69 -34.52
CA GLN A 42 15.17 13.01 -34.93
C GLN A 42 16.45 12.70 -35.70
N THR A 43 16.46 13.09 -36.92
CA THR A 43 17.62 12.97 -37.85
C THR A 43 18.89 13.32 -37.07
N PRO A 44 19.89 12.43 -36.99
CA PRO A 44 21.11 12.72 -36.25
C PRO A 44 21.76 13.98 -36.86
N SER A 45 22.07 14.93 -35.98
CA SER A 45 22.93 16.04 -36.38
C SER A 45 24.30 15.46 -36.84
N PRO A 46 24.90 15.90 -37.92
CA PRO A 46 26.05 15.24 -38.58
C PRO A 46 27.38 15.24 -37.82
N LYS A 47 27.36 15.42 -36.51
CA LYS A 47 28.55 15.51 -35.62
C LYS A 47 28.52 14.68 -34.36
N GLN A 48 27.62 13.68 -34.24
CA GLN A 48 27.71 12.71 -33.13
C GLN A 48 28.16 11.37 -33.73
N GLU A 49 29.34 10.93 -33.32
CA GLU A 49 29.83 9.57 -33.50
C GLU A 49 28.72 8.59 -33.09
N ALA A 50 28.52 7.54 -33.89
CA ALA A 50 27.49 6.54 -33.65
C ALA A 50 27.60 6.04 -32.18
N PRO A 51 26.56 6.10 -31.40
CA PRO A 51 26.59 5.49 -30.08
C PRO A 51 26.86 4.00 -30.26
N GLU A 52 27.83 3.46 -29.56
CA GLU A 52 27.96 2.01 -29.37
C GLU A 52 26.58 1.45 -29.08
N GLU A 53 26.18 0.39 -29.78
CA GLU A 53 24.88 -0.27 -29.58
C GLU A 53 24.72 -0.62 -28.09
N GLU A 54 24.02 0.25 -27.32
CA GLU A 54 23.64 -0.10 -25.95
C GLU A 54 22.83 -1.38 -26.05
N PRO A 55 23.20 -2.43 -25.30
CA PRO A 55 22.45 -3.69 -25.30
C PRO A 55 20.98 -3.39 -25.04
N GLU A 56 20.10 -3.87 -25.91
CA GLU A 56 18.64 -3.68 -25.82
C GLU A 56 18.21 -3.98 -24.39
N ARG A 57 17.82 -2.95 -23.65
CA ARG A 57 17.29 -3.13 -22.29
C ARG A 57 16.05 -4.02 -22.40
N PRO A 58 15.98 -5.11 -21.63
CA PRO A 58 14.80 -5.98 -21.66
C PRO A 58 13.55 -5.15 -21.44
N PRO A 59 12.44 -5.45 -22.16
CA PRO A 59 11.22 -4.69 -22.08
C PRO A 59 10.76 -4.63 -20.60
N GLN A 60 10.62 -3.43 -20.07
CA GLN A 60 10.22 -3.22 -18.68
C GLN A 60 8.83 -3.82 -18.44
N ALA A 61 8.63 -4.47 -17.29
CA ALA A 61 7.33 -4.98 -16.91
C ALA A 61 6.30 -3.85 -16.88
N PRO A 62 5.06 -4.09 -17.40
CA PRO A 62 4.01 -3.07 -17.38
C PRO A 62 3.66 -2.66 -15.95
N THR A 63 3.32 -1.39 -15.76
CA THR A 63 2.87 -0.82 -14.49
C THR A 63 1.34 -0.89 -14.37
N MET A 64 0.77 -0.41 -13.25
CA MET A 64 -0.67 -0.41 -12.94
C MET A 64 -1.26 -1.80 -12.62
N GLY A 65 -0.43 -2.76 -12.24
CA GLY A 65 -0.90 -4.08 -11.77
C GLY A 65 -1.78 -4.00 -10.53
N GLY A 66 -1.69 -2.93 -9.75
CA GLY A 66 -2.57 -2.65 -8.63
C GLY A 66 -4.06 -2.65 -8.96
N LEU A 67 -4.45 -2.43 -10.23
CA LEU A 67 -5.85 -2.58 -10.66
C LEU A 67 -6.36 -4.02 -10.51
N CYS A 68 -5.53 -5.02 -10.84
CA CYS A 68 -5.89 -6.43 -10.63
C CYS A 68 -6.15 -6.71 -9.15
N LEU A 69 -5.26 -6.16 -8.30
CA LEU A 69 -5.34 -6.30 -6.86
C LEU A 69 -6.63 -5.65 -6.32
N MET A 70 -6.94 -4.42 -6.72
CA MET A 70 -8.13 -3.70 -6.29
C MET A 70 -9.42 -4.44 -6.66
N VAL A 71 -9.53 -4.88 -7.92
CA VAL A 71 -10.71 -5.63 -8.39
C VAL A 71 -10.85 -6.97 -7.66
N GLY A 72 -9.75 -7.70 -7.49
CA GLY A 72 -9.71 -8.96 -6.75
C GLY A 72 -10.17 -8.79 -5.30
N VAL A 73 -9.65 -7.78 -4.62
CA VAL A 73 -10.02 -7.46 -3.23
C VAL A 73 -11.48 -7.04 -3.12
N LEU A 74 -11.98 -6.17 -4.01
CA LEU A 74 -13.38 -5.73 -4.00
C LEU A 74 -14.35 -6.90 -4.10
N ALA A 75 -14.13 -7.79 -5.06
CA ALA A 75 -14.97 -8.97 -5.25
C ALA A 75 -14.87 -9.93 -4.03
N ALA A 76 -13.65 -10.13 -3.53
CA ALA A 76 -13.40 -11.00 -2.39
C ALA A 76 -14.04 -10.48 -1.09
N VAL A 77 -13.95 -9.17 -0.85
CA VAL A 77 -14.62 -8.51 0.29
C VAL A 77 -16.14 -8.60 0.13
N GLY A 78 -16.68 -8.36 -1.06
CA GLY A 78 -18.10 -8.48 -1.32
C GLY A 78 -18.66 -9.86 -0.96
N VAL A 79 -18.00 -10.92 -1.44
CA VAL A 79 -18.42 -12.30 -1.14
C VAL A 79 -18.17 -12.67 0.33
N GLY A 80 -17.02 -12.32 0.88
CA GLY A 80 -16.70 -12.58 2.27
C GLY A 80 -17.64 -11.86 3.23
N TRP A 81 -17.99 -10.60 2.94
CA TRP A 81 -18.92 -9.83 3.76
C TRP A 81 -20.34 -10.38 3.69
N THR A 82 -20.85 -10.74 2.49
CA THR A 82 -22.16 -11.38 2.34
C THR A 82 -22.21 -12.71 3.09
N ALA A 83 -21.16 -13.52 3.02
CA ALA A 83 -21.06 -14.77 3.78
C ALA A 83 -21.03 -14.52 5.30
N ALA A 84 -20.37 -13.45 5.76
CA ALA A 84 -20.37 -13.05 7.17
C ALA A 84 -21.77 -12.60 7.61
N CYS A 85 -22.48 -11.80 6.83
CA CYS A 85 -23.84 -11.35 7.11
C CYS A 85 -24.86 -12.50 7.14
N VAL A 86 -24.71 -13.49 6.26
CA VAL A 86 -25.55 -14.72 6.31
C VAL A 86 -25.27 -15.53 7.57
N ALA A 87 -24.01 -15.57 8.01
CA ALA A 87 -23.63 -16.25 9.25
C ALA A 87 -24.06 -15.52 10.51
N GLN A 88 -24.13 -14.21 10.48
CA GLN A 88 -24.48 -13.30 11.57
C GLN A 88 -25.35 -12.16 11.03
N PRO A 89 -26.69 -12.34 10.94
CA PRO A 89 -27.60 -11.31 10.42
C PRO A 89 -27.55 -9.98 11.21
N GLU A 90 -27.13 -10.02 12.45
CA GLU A 90 -26.96 -8.84 13.32
C GLU A 90 -25.97 -7.81 12.75
N LEU A 91 -25.05 -8.23 11.88
CA LEU A 91 -24.10 -7.33 11.20
C LEU A 91 -24.79 -6.33 10.27
N LEU A 92 -26.00 -6.62 9.80
CA LEU A 92 -26.82 -5.73 8.97
C LEU A 92 -27.72 -4.80 9.82
N GLY A 93 -27.76 -4.97 11.14
CA GLY A 93 -28.54 -4.13 12.02
C GLY A 93 -28.10 -2.66 11.96
N ALA A 94 -29.05 -1.72 12.11
CA ALA A 94 -28.77 -0.29 12.09
C ALA A 94 -27.79 0.19 13.17
N GLU A 95 -27.68 -0.57 14.27
CA GLU A 95 -26.76 -0.32 15.38
C GLU A 95 -25.37 -0.92 15.16
N SER A 96 -25.20 -1.76 14.13
CA SER A 96 -23.93 -2.41 13.85
C SER A 96 -22.92 -1.46 13.22
N LEU A 97 -21.90 -1.09 13.97
CA LEU A 97 -20.80 -0.27 13.49
C LEU A 97 -19.81 -1.04 12.59
N PHE A 98 -19.90 -2.38 12.53
CA PHE A 98 -18.99 -3.20 11.73
C PHE A 98 -19.10 -2.90 10.24
N SER A 99 -20.33 -2.76 9.71
CA SER A 99 -20.55 -2.39 8.30
C SER A 99 -19.95 -1.02 7.97
N VAL A 100 -20.15 -0.04 8.85
CA VAL A 100 -19.61 1.31 8.69
C VAL A 100 -18.08 1.29 8.67
N ARG A 101 -17.46 0.60 9.62
CA ARG A 101 -16.01 0.48 9.75
C ARG A 101 -15.40 -0.22 8.54
N LEU A 102 -15.99 -1.34 8.10
CA LEU A 102 -15.53 -2.08 6.93
C LEU A 102 -15.63 -1.24 5.65
N LEU A 103 -16.81 -0.64 5.40
CA LEU A 103 -17.03 0.17 4.21
C LEU A 103 -16.18 1.43 4.19
N THR A 104 -15.97 2.07 5.33
CA THR A 104 -15.10 3.26 5.42
C THR A 104 -13.63 2.90 5.16
N ALA A 105 -13.13 1.78 5.70
CA ALA A 105 -11.77 1.32 5.44
C ALA A 105 -11.56 0.99 3.97
N LEU A 106 -12.51 0.26 3.37
CA LEU A 106 -12.45 -0.10 1.96
C LEU A 106 -12.54 1.14 1.06
N LEU A 107 -13.46 2.06 1.34
CA LEU A 107 -13.60 3.33 0.60
C LEU A 107 -12.32 4.15 0.70
N GLY A 108 -11.74 4.29 1.89
CA GLY A 108 -10.48 5.00 2.08
C GLY A 108 -9.36 4.41 1.22
N ALA A 109 -9.18 3.09 1.27
CA ALA A 109 -8.19 2.42 0.45
C ALA A 109 -8.43 2.63 -1.06
N LEU A 110 -9.69 2.59 -1.51
CA LEU A 110 -10.07 2.86 -2.90
C LEU A 110 -9.79 4.30 -3.32
N LEU A 111 -10.04 5.28 -2.43
CA LEU A 111 -9.73 6.68 -2.70
C LEU A 111 -8.22 6.89 -2.85
N PHE A 112 -7.40 6.35 -1.94
CA PHE A 112 -5.95 6.40 -2.08
C PHE A 112 -5.48 5.68 -3.36
N GLY A 113 -6.01 4.50 -3.67
CA GLY A 113 -5.74 3.79 -4.92
C GLY A 113 -6.17 4.59 -6.16
N GLY A 114 -7.29 5.32 -6.08
CA GLY A 114 -7.75 6.24 -7.12
C GLY A 114 -6.78 7.40 -7.36
N VAL A 115 -6.21 7.97 -6.30
CA VAL A 115 -5.13 8.97 -6.43
C VAL A 115 -3.92 8.38 -7.16
N GLY A 116 -3.53 7.14 -6.80
CA GLY A 116 -2.45 6.41 -7.48
C GLY A 116 -2.76 6.12 -8.95
N LEU A 117 -4.01 5.79 -9.27
CA LEU A 117 -4.46 5.60 -10.65
C LEU A 117 -4.33 6.89 -11.46
N LEU A 118 -4.75 8.02 -10.90
CA LEU A 118 -4.59 9.33 -11.55
C LEU A 118 -3.10 9.67 -11.76
N GLU A 119 -2.23 9.33 -10.81
CA GLU A 119 -0.78 9.52 -10.95
C GLU A 119 -0.21 8.66 -12.07
N ASP A 120 -0.55 7.36 -12.12
CA ASP A 120 -0.05 6.45 -13.15
C ASP A 120 -0.57 6.84 -14.54
N LEU A 121 -1.85 7.23 -14.68
CA LEU A 121 -2.42 7.75 -15.93
C LEU A 121 -1.73 9.05 -16.38
N ALA A 122 -1.49 9.98 -15.44
CA ALA A 122 -0.77 11.21 -15.73
C ALA A 122 0.67 10.93 -16.22
N ARG A 123 1.36 9.96 -15.61
CA ARG A 123 2.70 9.53 -15.99
C ARG A 123 2.73 8.96 -17.40
N ILE A 124 1.79 8.07 -17.72
CA ILE A 124 1.68 7.49 -19.07
C ILE A 124 1.35 8.57 -20.09
N ARG A 125 0.33 9.40 -19.85
CA ARG A 125 -0.12 10.43 -20.79
C ARG A 125 0.92 11.53 -21.05
N SER A 126 1.61 11.98 -20.00
CA SER A 126 2.63 13.03 -20.11
C SER A 126 3.99 12.51 -20.61
N ARG A 127 4.18 11.19 -20.74
CA ARG A 127 5.47 10.54 -21.01
C ARG A 127 6.58 11.05 -20.05
N SER A 128 6.19 11.43 -18.85
CA SER A 128 7.08 12.00 -17.84
C SER A 128 7.18 11.05 -16.65
N VAL A 129 8.37 10.89 -16.14
CA VAL A 129 8.64 10.12 -14.92
C VAL A 129 7.93 10.72 -13.69
N LEU A 130 7.60 12.02 -13.74
CA LEU A 130 7.11 12.77 -12.57
C LEU A 130 5.63 12.56 -12.26
N GLY A 131 4.78 12.13 -13.23
CA GLY A 131 3.34 11.97 -13.01
C GLY A 131 2.63 13.25 -12.57
N LEU A 132 1.84 13.19 -11.49
CA LEU A 132 1.17 14.35 -10.91
C LEU A 132 2.16 15.28 -10.20
N ARG A 133 1.86 16.58 -10.20
CA ARG A 133 2.61 17.57 -9.40
C ARG A 133 2.47 17.23 -7.92
N ARG A 134 3.58 17.33 -7.16
CA ARG A 134 3.62 16.98 -5.74
C ARG A 134 2.48 17.59 -4.91
N HIS A 135 2.22 18.90 -5.08
CA HIS A 135 1.15 19.57 -4.33
C HIS A 135 -0.24 19.05 -4.67
N THR A 136 -0.51 18.75 -5.95
CA THR A 136 -1.80 18.17 -6.40
C THR A 136 -1.99 16.79 -5.79
N ARG A 137 -0.96 15.95 -5.81
CA ARG A 137 -1.03 14.60 -5.23
C ARG A 137 -1.26 14.65 -3.72
N LEU A 138 -0.44 15.42 -2.98
CA LEU A 138 -0.63 15.58 -1.53
C LEU A 138 -2.01 16.14 -1.17
N GLY A 139 -2.55 17.06 -1.97
CA GLY A 139 -3.90 17.59 -1.80
C GLY A 139 -4.98 16.52 -2.01
N LEU A 140 -4.81 15.63 -3.00
CA LEU A 140 -5.73 14.52 -3.25
C LEU A 140 -5.64 13.44 -2.16
N GLU A 141 -4.45 13.11 -1.69
CA GLU A 141 -4.23 12.19 -0.57
C GLU A 141 -4.86 12.73 0.71
N ALA A 142 -4.66 14.02 1.00
CA ALA A 142 -5.30 14.68 2.14
C ALA A 142 -6.84 14.73 1.99
N ALA A 143 -7.37 14.95 0.80
CA ALA A 143 -8.81 14.89 0.58
C ALA A 143 -9.35 13.46 0.81
N ALA A 144 -8.62 12.42 0.40
CA ALA A 144 -8.99 11.04 0.63
C ALA A 144 -8.99 10.68 2.13
N GLY A 145 -7.96 11.09 2.87
CA GLY A 145 -7.87 10.92 4.32
C GLY A 145 -8.98 11.67 5.06
N ALA A 146 -9.24 12.93 4.71
CA ALA A 146 -10.29 13.74 5.31
C ALA A 146 -11.68 13.09 5.15
N VAL A 147 -11.99 12.49 4.00
CA VAL A 147 -13.24 11.73 3.80
C VAL A 147 -13.37 10.60 4.83
N VAL A 148 -12.31 9.82 5.04
CA VAL A 148 -12.29 8.73 6.02
C VAL A 148 -12.53 9.25 7.43
N LEU A 149 -11.82 10.32 7.82
CA LEU A 149 -11.92 10.90 9.17
C LEU A 149 -13.31 11.48 9.43
N VAL A 150 -13.90 12.17 8.44
CA VAL A 150 -15.27 12.72 8.53
C VAL A 150 -16.30 11.61 8.69
N LEU A 151 -16.19 10.52 7.91
CA LEU A 151 -17.10 9.38 8.02
C LEU A 151 -17.01 8.69 9.38
N LEU A 152 -15.81 8.48 9.90
CA LEU A 152 -15.60 7.90 11.24
C LEU A 152 -16.07 8.85 12.35
N GLY A 153 -15.78 10.13 12.23
CA GLY A 153 -16.20 11.16 13.18
C GLY A 153 -17.72 11.29 13.26
N ALA A 154 -18.41 11.32 12.09
CA ALA A 154 -19.87 11.39 12.02
C ALA A 154 -20.59 10.20 12.67
N LYS A 155 -19.91 9.06 12.78
CA LYS A 155 -20.41 7.84 13.41
C LYS A 155 -19.86 7.61 14.83
N GLY A 156 -19.08 8.55 15.37
CA GLY A 156 -18.45 8.40 16.68
C GLY A 156 -17.43 7.26 16.78
N CYS A 157 -16.87 6.84 15.63
CA CYS A 157 -15.92 5.73 15.54
C CYS A 157 -14.47 6.19 15.48
N LEU A 158 -14.22 7.51 15.44
CA LEU A 158 -12.86 8.04 15.34
C LEU A 158 -12.12 7.88 16.67
N ALA A 159 -10.91 7.32 16.62
CA ALA A 159 -10.04 7.22 17.78
C ALA A 159 -9.62 8.61 18.27
N ALA A 160 -9.90 8.92 19.55
CA ALA A 160 -9.56 10.20 20.17
C ALA A 160 -8.12 10.25 20.70
N GLY A 161 -7.45 9.11 20.84
CA GLY A 161 -6.11 9.03 21.41
C GLY A 161 -5.31 7.82 20.96
N ILE A 162 -4.17 7.61 21.57
CA ILE A 162 -3.23 6.52 21.32
C ILE A 162 -2.99 5.71 22.58
N THR A 163 -2.68 4.42 22.43
CA THR A 163 -2.26 3.55 23.53
C THR A 163 -0.76 3.38 23.52
N LEU A 164 -0.06 4.02 24.46
CA LEU A 164 1.39 3.92 24.57
C LEU A 164 1.78 2.81 25.56
N PRO A 165 2.66 1.87 25.17
CA PRO A 165 3.15 0.83 26.08
C PRO A 165 3.80 1.45 27.33
N GLY A 166 3.36 1.01 28.50
CA GLY A 166 3.88 1.49 29.80
C GLY A 166 3.33 2.83 30.29
N VAL A 167 2.63 3.61 29.45
CA VAL A 167 1.98 4.88 29.84
C VAL A 167 0.47 4.74 29.89
N GLY A 168 -0.10 3.85 29.07
CA GLY A 168 -1.53 3.66 28.92
C GLY A 168 -2.14 4.53 27.83
N TYR A 169 -3.46 4.74 27.89
CA TYR A 169 -4.19 5.54 26.92
C TYR A 169 -3.95 7.04 27.12
N VAL A 170 -3.55 7.71 26.05
CA VAL A 170 -3.33 9.17 26.00
C VAL A 170 -4.37 9.77 25.07
N ASP A 171 -5.27 10.59 25.61
CA ASP A 171 -6.26 11.33 24.84
C ASP A 171 -5.61 12.54 24.16
N LEU A 172 -5.75 12.61 22.85
CA LEU A 172 -5.23 13.70 22.00
C LEU A 172 -6.30 14.78 21.72
N GLY A 173 -7.53 14.54 22.11
CA GLY A 173 -8.63 15.46 21.92
C GLY A 173 -8.77 15.94 20.47
N ILE A 174 -8.83 17.27 20.29
CA ILE A 174 -9.01 17.93 18.98
C ILE A 174 -7.80 17.69 18.04
N ALA A 175 -6.63 17.35 18.56
CA ALA A 175 -5.45 17.08 17.73
C ALA A 175 -5.49 15.70 17.07
N ALA A 176 -6.29 14.75 17.55
CA ALA A 176 -6.36 13.41 17.02
C ALA A 176 -6.65 13.34 15.50
N PRO A 177 -7.69 14.02 14.95
CA PRO A 177 -7.97 13.98 13.51
C PRO A 177 -6.80 14.48 12.67
N LEU A 178 -6.13 15.54 13.12
CA LEU A 178 -4.99 16.11 12.39
C LEU A 178 -3.78 15.17 12.40
N LEU A 179 -3.56 14.46 13.50
CA LEU A 179 -2.50 13.47 13.62
C LEU A 179 -2.77 12.26 12.71
N TRP A 180 -4.03 11.77 12.68
CA TRP A 180 -4.42 10.65 11.83
C TRP A 180 -4.36 11.01 10.35
N GLU A 181 -4.75 12.22 9.99
CA GLU A 181 -4.58 12.74 8.63
C GLU A 181 -3.11 12.74 8.21
N GLY A 182 -2.25 13.31 9.06
CA GLY A 182 -0.81 13.29 8.84
C GLY A 182 -0.23 11.89 8.71
N LEU A 183 -0.70 10.94 9.52
CA LEU A 183 -0.30 9.52 9.47
C LEU A 183 -0.66 8.87 8.13
N LEU A 184 -1.89 9.07 7.65
CA LEU A 184 -2.38 8.50 6.39
C LEU A 184 -1.58 9.03 5.19
N VAL A 185 -1.39 10.36 5.10
CA VAL A 185 -0.63 10.98 4.01
C VAL A 185 0.85 10.59 4.08
N ALA A 186 1.44 10.57 5.27
CA ALA A 186 2.84 10.15 5.43
C ALA A 186 3.03 8.69 5.02
N LEU A 187 2.09 7.79 5.39
CA LEU A 187 2.14 6.39 5.00
C LEU A 187 2.02 6.21 3.48
N ALA A 188 1.12 6.96 2.84
CA ALA A 188 0.96 6.96 1.39
C ALA A 188 2.28 7.34 0.67
N GLU A 189 2.93 8.42 1.11
CA GLU A 189 4.23 8.83 0.56
C GLU A 189 5.34 7.81 0.83
N CYS A 190 5.37 7.18 2.02
CA CYS A 190 6.34 6.13 2.34
C CYS A 190 6.14 4.88 1.48
N ALA A 191 4.90 4.43 1.29
CA ALA A 191 4.59 3.27 0.46
C ALA A 191 4.95 3.49 -1.01
N ARG A 192 4.73 4.70 -1.52
CA ARG A 192 5.14 5.10 -2.88
C ARG A 192 6.66 5.09 -3.05
N ILE A 193 7.42 5.48 -2.02
CA ILE A 193 8.88 5.39 -2.03
C ILE A 193 9.33 3.93 -2.03
N ALA A 194 8.67 3.07 -1.25
CA ALA A 194 8.96 1.64 -1.15
C ALA A 194 8.65 0.86 -2.45
N ASP A 195 7.76 1.37 -3.32
CA ASP A 195 7.44 0.77 -4.63
C ASP A 195 8.56 0.96 -5.68
N GLY A 196 9.74 1.35 -5.23
CA GLY A 196 10.93 1.46 -6.06
C GLY A 196 11.53 0.13 -6.52
N MET A 197 11.19 -0.99 -5.85
CA MET A 197 11.68 -2.33 -6.12
C MET A 197 10.54 -3.36 -6.16
N ASP A 198 10.69 -4.33 -7.06
CA ASP A 198 9.69 -5.38 -7.28
C ASP A 198 9.44 -6.20 -6.01
N GLY A 199 8.19 -6.48 -5.71
CA GLY A 199 7.75 -7.37 -4.64
C GLY A 199 7.72 -6.77 -3.24
N ILE A 200 8.52 -5.76 -2.91
CA ILE A 200 8.68 -5.25 -1.53
C ILE A 200 7.33 -4.84 -0.94
N VAL A 201 6.61 -3.94 -1.62
CA VAL A 201 5.32 -3.42 -1.12
C VAL A 201 4.29 -4.54 -0.97
N CYS A 202 4.25 -5.47 -1.92
CA CYS A 202 3.31 -6.60 -1.88
C CYS A 202 3.64 -7.59 -0.76
N GLY A 203 4.91 -8.02 -0.64
CA GLY A 203 5.34 -8.99 0.36
C GLY A 203 5.20 -8.46 1.79
N THR A 204 5.60 -7.21 2.02
CA THR A 204 5.48 -6.57 3.34
C THR A 204 4.02 -6.32 3.71
N SER A 205 3.18 -5.88 2.77
CA SER A 205 1.73 -5.74 2.99
C SER A 205 1.06 -7.08 3.25
N PHE A 206 1.46 -8.16 2.56
CA PHE A 206 0.97 -9.50 2.84
C PHE A 206 1.22 -9.92 4.30
N ALA A 207 2.45 -9.76 4.77
CA ALA A 207 2.81 -10.04 6.16
C ALA A 207 1.96 -9.18 7.14
N ALA A 208 1.81 -7.88 6.86
CA ALA A 208 1.00 -6.98 7.67
C ALA A 208 -0.49 -7.38 7.73
N MET A 209 -1.06 -7.86 6.62
CA MET A 209 -2.46 -8.34 6.60
C MET A 209 -2.63 -9.61 7.44
N LEU A 210 -1.66 -10.53 7.44
CA LEU A 210 -1.68 -11.67 8.35
C LEU A 210 -1.60 -11.23 9.81
N GLY A 211 -0.80 -10.22 10.12
CA GLY A 211 -0.76 -9.60 11.45
C GLY A 211 -2.09 -9.01 11.88
N LEU A 212 -2.75 -8.25 11.01
CA LEU A 212 -4.09 -7.70 11.26
C LEU A 212 -5.13 -8.80 11.48
N MET A 213 -5.09 -9.89 10.71
CA MET A 213 -5.97 -11.05 10.97
C MET A 213 -5.75 -11.62 12.35
N GLY A 214 -4.49 -11.71 12.80
CA GLY A 214 -4.15 -12.13 14.17
C GLY A 214 -4.74 -11.19 15.21
N VAL A 215 -4.60 -9.88 15.04
CA VAL A 215 -5.19 -8.86 15.93
C VAL A 215 -6.71 -8.97 15.97
N MET A 216 -7.39 -9.05 14.80
CA MET A 216 -8.85 -9.22 14.74
C MET A 216 -9.32 -10.48 15.46
N THR A 217 -8.53 -11.55 15.39
CA THR A 217 -8.82 -12.80 16.11
C THR A 217 -8.69 -12.63 17.63
N LEU A 218 -7.65 -11.94 18.09
CA LEU A 218 -7.44 -11.65 19.52
C LEU A 218 -8.54 -10.75 20.10
N LEU A 219 -9.01 -9.78 19.32
CA LEU A 219 -10.09 -8.86 19.73
C LEU A 219 -11.49 -9.47 19.60
N GLY A 220 -11.64 -10.64 19.00
CA GLY A 220 -12.95 -11.21 18.67
C GLY A 220 -13.71 -10.48 17.56
N TRP A 221 -13.04 -9.61 16.81
CA TRP A 221 -13.62 -8.78 15.74
C TRP A 221 -13.56 -9.49 14.38
N PHE A 222 -13.92 -10.76 14.38
CA PHE A 222 -13.89 -11.62 13.17
C PHE A 222 -14.54 -11.02 11.92
N PRO A 223 -15.67 -10.28 11.99
CA PRO A 223 -16.30 -9.73 10.79
C PRO A 223 -15.38 -8.75 10.03
N LEU A 224 -14.61 -7.93 10.75
CA LEU A 224 -13.66 -7.01 10.12
C LEU A 224 -12.43 -7.72 9.54
N GLY A 225 -12.15 -8.95 9.98
CA GLY A 225 -11.10 -9.81 9.45
C GLY A 225 -11.30 -10.18 7.97
N VAL A 226 -12.49 -9.96 7.41
CA VAL A 226 -12.77 -10.17 5.97
C VAL A 226 -11.88 -9.29 5.09
N LEU A 227 -11.63 -8.03 5.48
CA LEU A 227 -10.76 -7.12 4.73
C LEU A 227 -9.32 -7.63 4.64
N PRO A 228 -8.60 -7.86 5.76
CA PRO A 228 -7.23 -8.35 5.68
C PRO A 228 -7.14 -9.77 5.09
N ALA A 229 -8.16 -10.63 5.24
CA ALA A 229 -8.19 -11.95 4.63
C ALA A 229 -8.29 -11.88 3.10
N ALA A 230 -9.22 -11.08 2.57
CA ALA A 230 -9.37 -10.86 1.13
C ALA A 230 -8.08 -10.27 0.53
N LEU A 231 -7.49 -9.27 1.20
CA LEU A 231 -6.27 -8.65 0.73
C LEU A 231 -5.06 -9.59 0.81
N ALA A 232 -4.92 -10.38 1.87
CA ALA A 232 -3.84 -11.36 1.99
C ALA A 232 -3.90 -12.39 0.86
N GLY A 233 -5.08 -12.95 0.55
CA GLY A 233 -5.25 -13.87 -0.57
C GLY A 233 -4.89 -13.22 -1.91
N SER A 234 -5.40 -12.02 -2.15
CA SER A 234 -5.11 -11.26 -3.39
C SER A 234 -3.63 -10.89 -3.52
N LEU A 235 -2.96 -10.50 -2.44
CA LEU A 235 -1.52 -10.18 -2.45
C LEU A 235 -0.65 -11.41 -2.71
N MET A 236 -1.01 -12.56 -2.12
CA MET A 236 -0.29 -13.81 -2.39
C MET A 236 -0.38 -14.20 -3.86
N ALA A 237 -1.54 -14.02 -4.49
CA ALA A 237 -1.71 -14.22 -5.92
C ALA A 237 -0.93 -13.19 -6.74
N PHE A 238 -0.98 -11.91 -6.35
CA PHE A 238 -0.28 -10.86 -7.08
C PHE A 238 1.24 -11.01 -7.02
N LEU A 239 1.79 -11.57 -5.94
CA LEU A 239 3.21 -11.90 -5.84
C LEU A 239 3.69 -12.89 -6.90
N LEU A 240 2.83 -13.73 -7.47
CA LEU A 240 3.19 -14.59 -8.61
C LEU A 240 3.63 -13.78 -9.85
N TRP A 241 3.17 -12.53 -9.94
CA TRP A 241 3.46 -11.60 -11.02
C TRP A 241 4.49 -10.54 -10.65
N ASN A 242 4.53 -10.17 -9.37
CA ASN A 242 5.33 -9.05 -8.87
C ASN A 242 6.62 -9.48 -8.14
N PHE A 243 6.83 -10.79 -7.90
CA PHE A 243 8.09 -11.30 -7.35
C PHE A 243 9.27 -10.98 -8.29
N PRO A 244 10.43 -10.58 -7.74
CA PRO A 244 11.61 -10.26 -8.54
C PRO A 244 12.13 -11.43 -9.40
N PRO A 245 12.37 -11.27 -10.72
CA PRO A 245 12.05 -10.10 -11.54
C PRO A 245 10.57 -10.03 -11.91
N ALA A 246 9.94 -8.88 -11.67
CA ALA A 246 8.50 -8.73 -11.87
C ALA A 246 8.07 -8.86 -13.33
N LYS A 247 6.97 -9.60 -13.56
CA LYS A 247 6.25 -9.66 -14.84
C LYS A 247 5.18 -8.58 -14.97
N LEU A 248 4.72 -8.06 -13.81
CA LEU A 248 3.73 -7.00 -13.66
C LEU A 248 4.10 -6.17 -12.43
N ARG A 249 4.31 -4.87 -12.61
CA ARG A 249 4.62 -3.95 -11.51
C ARG A 249 3.36 -3.42 -10.88
N LEU A 250 3.41 -3.20 -9.57
CA LEU A 250 2.28 -2.74 -8.77
C LEU A 250 1.78 -1.36 -9.23
N GLY A 251 2.69 -0.41 -9.39
CA GLY A 251 2.41 0.98 -9.75
C GLY A 251 1.86 1.80 -8.59
N SER A 252 1.76 3.13 -8.81
CA SER A 252 1.23 4.04 -7.78
C SER A 252 -0.20 3.69 -7.37
N VAL A 253 -1.01 3.17 -8.29
CA VAL A 253 -2.37 2.70 -8.00
C VAL A 253 -2.39 1.64 -6.91
N GLY A 254 -1.48 0.66 -6.97
CA GLY A 254 -1.43 -0.41 -5.99
C GLY A 254 -0.73 0.00 -4.70
N SER A 255 0.38 0.71 -4.77
CA SER A 255 1.12 1.14 -3.57
C SER A 255 0.30 2.08 -2.70
N LEU A 256 -0.44 3.04 -3.28
CA LEU A 256 -1.34 3.91 -2.52
C LEU A 256 -2.58 3.18 -2.01
N PHE A 257 -3.16 2.22 -2.78
CA PHE A 257 -4.24 1.37 -2.30
C PHE A 257 -3.81 0.57 -1.05
N LEU A 258 -2.63 -0.02 -1.07
CA LEU A 258 -2.09 -0.78 0.05
C LEU A 258 -1.78 0.12 1.26
N ALA A 259 -1.25 1.32 1.03
CA ALA A 259 -1.09 2.32 2.09
C ALA A 259 -2.44 2.69 2.71
N GLY A 260 -3.46 2.91 1.88
CA GLY A 260 -4.83 3.15 2.34
C GLY A 260 -5.37 2.01 3.21
N MET A 261 -5.16 0.74 2.80
CA MET A 261 -5.56 -0.42 3.61
C MET A 261 -4.82 -0.46 4.95
N LEU A 262 -3.49 -0.30 4.92
CA LEU A 262 -2.64 -0.35 6.12
C LEU A 262 -2.92 0.79 7.11
N GLY A 263 -3.37 1.95 6.63
CA GLY A 263 -3.73 3.09 7.47
C GLY A 263 -5.19 3.08 7.92
N CYS A 264 -6.12 2.87 6.96
CA CYS A 264 -7.54 2.97 7.26
C CYS A 264 -8.08 1.80 8.10
N VAL A 265 -7.56 0.56 7.94
CA VAL A 265 -8.05 -0.58 8.74
C VAL A 265 -7.75 -0.40 10.23
N PRO A 266 -6.51 -0.11 10.66
CA PRO A 266 -6.23 0.20 12.07
C PRO A 266 -7.04 1.38 12.60
N LEU A 267 -7.18 2.43 11.81
CA LEU A 267 -7.99 3.61 12.18
C LEU A 267 -9.46 3.25 12.39
N CYS A 268 -10.05 2.43 11.50
CA CYS A 268 -11.43 1.98 11.60
C CYS A 268 -11.71 1.04 12.77
N ILE A 269 -10.71 0.29 13.24
CA ILE A 269 -10.86 -0.52 14.46
C ILE A 269 -10.63 0.29 15.75
N GLY A 270 -10.29 1.57 15.62
CA GLY A 270 -10.05 2.47 16.75
C GLY A 270 -8.64 2.39 17.34
N TRP A 271 -7.71 1.73 16.64
CA TRP A 271 -6.31 1.57 17.05
C TRP A 271 -5.33 2.01 15.95
N PRO A 272 -5.31 3.31 15.62
CA PRO A 272 -4.47 3.86 14.56
C PRO A 272 -2.96 3.70 14.81
N ASP A 273 -2.53 3.61 16.05
CA ASP A 273 -1.16 3.37 16.49
C ASP A 273 -0.60 2.03 16.00
N LEU A 274 -1.44 1.01 15.76
CA LEU A 274 -1.01 -0.25 15.15
C LEU A 274 -0.43 -0.08 13.74
N THR A 275 -0.76 1.02 13.06
CA THR A 275 -0.18 1.36 11.75
C THR A 275 1.34 1.53 11.82
N LEU A 276 1.88 2.00 12.95
CA LEU A 276 3.31 2.21 13.10
C LEU A 276 4.12 0.92 12.98
N PRO A 277 3.89 -0.12 13.79
CA PRO A 277 4.62 -1.37 13.66
C PRO A 277 4.20 -2.17 12.42
N LEU A 278 2.93 -2.16 11.99
CA LEU A 278 2.46 -2.88 10.80
C LEU A 278 3.15 -2.39 9.52
N ALA A 279 3.33 -1.10 9.39
CA ALA A 279 3.94 -0.48 8.22
C ALA A 279 5.45 -0.19 8.43
N LEU A 280 6.11 -0.87 9.35
CA LEU A 280 7.52 -0.65 9.70
C LEU A 280 8.45 -0.58 8.48
N PRO A 281 8.36 -1.47 7.45
CA PRO A 281 9.18 -1.39 6.25
C PRO A 281 8.99 -0.07 5.49
N PHE A 282 7.76 0.44 5.40
CA PHE A 282 7.46 1.69 4.70
C PHE A 282 8.01 2.91 5.45
N TRP A 283 7.89 2.90 6.78
CA TRP A 283 8.48 3.96 7.62
C TRP A 283 10.00 4.01 7.53
N LEU A 284 10.67 2.86 7.41
CA LEU A 284 12.12 2.80 7.19
C LEU A 284 12.52 3.39 5.84
N GLU A 285 11.81 3.04 4.77
CA GLU A 285 12.05 3.57 3.42
C GLU A 285 11.84 5.09 3.37
N GLY A 286 10.64 5.53 3.75
CA GLY A 286 10.29 6.95 3.73
C GLY A 286 11.09 7.77 4.74
N GLY A 287 11.31 7.24 5.95
CA GLY A 287 12.08 7.88 7.00
C GLY A 287 13.54 8.12 6.61
N MET A 288 14.18 7.13 5.96
CA MET A 288 15.54 7.30 5.45
C MET A 288 15.64 8.42 4.41
N VAL A 289 14.65 8.50 3.49
CA VAL A 289 14.57 9.58 2.49
C VAL A 289 14.30 10.93 3.16
N ALA A 290 13.34 10.99 4.09
CA ALA A 290 13.01 12.22 4.81
C ALA A 290 14.22 12.77 5.59
N LEU A 291 14.91 11.88 6.30
CA LEU A 291 16.10 12.23 7.06
C LEU A 291 17.24 12.73 6.15
N GLN A 292 17.45 12.06 5.01
CA GLN A 292 18.42 12.51 4.00
C GLN A 292 18.10 13.91 3.49
N ILE A 293 16.82 14.18 3.13
CA ILE A 293 16.39 15.50 2.66
C ILE A 293 16.60 16.56 3.75
N LEU A 294 16.31 16.23 5.00
CA LEU A 294 16.42 17.14 6.14
C LEU A 294 17.88 17.54 6.38
N VAL A 295 18.80 16.57 6.38
CA VAL A 295 20.25 16.81 6.53
C VAL A 295 20.80 17.60 5.33
N CYS A 296 20.41 17.26 4.12
CA CYS A 296 20.82 18.02 2.92
C CYS A 296 20.35 19.48 3.00
N LYS A 297 19.10 19.73 3.40
CA LYS A 297 18.57 21.09 3.56
C LYS A 297 19.27 21.85 4.70
N ALA A 298 19.42 21.23 5.87
CA ALA A 298 20.08 21.85 7.03
C ALA A 298 21.55 22.19 6.75
N SER A 299 22.23 21.34 5.97
CA SER A 299 23.65 21.54 5.58
C SER A 299 23.82 22.38 4.31
N ARG A 300 22.74 22.94 3.73
CA ARG A 300 22.75 23.64 2.44
C ARG A 300 23.41 22.82 1.32
N GLY A 301 23.13 21.52 1.28
CA GLY A 301 23.69 20.60 0.29
C GLY A 301 25.11 20.09 0.54
N ARG A 302 25.75 20.53 1.64
CA ARG A 302 27.17 20.19 1.92
C ARG A 302 27.37 18.80 2.52
N ARG A 303 26.34 18.22 3.16
CA ARG A 303 26.43 16.90 3.81
C ARG A 303 25.33 15.98 3.31
N GLN A 304 25.71 14.74 3.07
CA GLN A 304 24.80 13.62 2.83
C GLN A 304 24.95 12.65 4.00
N LEU A 305 23.83 12.25 4.61
CA LEU A 305 23.82 11.30 5.74
C LEU A 305 24.06 9.87 5.25
N PHE A 306 23.37 9.50 4.18
CA PHE A 306 23.47 8.19 3.57
C PHE A 306 24.09 8.31 2.17
N ARG A 307 24.91 7.33 1.80
CA ARG A 307 25.48 7.25 0.44
C ARG A 307 24.41 7.10 -0.64
N SER A 308 23.31 6.46 -0.29
CA SER A 308 22.12 6.33 -1.12
C SER A 308 20.88 6.18 -0.22
N ALA A 309 19.76 6.73 -0.64
CA ALA A 309 18.43 6.57 -0.07
C ALA A 309 17.45 6.36 -1.23
N PRO A 310 16.42 5.55 -1.09
CA PRO A 310 15.93 4.80 0.07
C PRO A 310 16.77 3.58 0.49
N LEU A 311 16.30 2.81 1.50
CA LEU A 311 17.00 1.68 2.09
C LEU A 311 17.29 0.57 1.07
N HIS A 312 16.32 0.20 0.21
CA HIS A 312 16.53 -0.82 -0.81
C HIS A 312 17.71 -0.47 -1.75
N ARG A 313 17.83 0.79 -2.19
CA ARG A 313 18.97 1.22 -3.01
C ARG A 313 20.31 1.16 -2.29
N TRP A 314 20.30 1.43 -1.00
CA TRP A 314 21.50 1.29 -0.18
C TRP A 314 21.95 -0.17 -0.06
N LEU A 315 21.01 -1.12 0.04
CA LEU A 315 21.28 -2.55 0.05
C LEU A 315 21.78 -3.05 -1.32
N GLU A 316 21.18 -2.56 -2.42
CA GLU A 316 21.68 -2.82 -3.80
C GLU A 316 23.14 -2.39 -3.97
N LEU A 317 23.50 -1.18 -3.49
CA LEU A 317 24.90 -0.69 -3.53
C LEU A 317 25.85 -1.53 -2.68
N ARG A 318 25.35 -2.33 -1.75
CA ARG A 318 26.13 -3.31 -0.97
C ARG A 318 26.25 -4.66 -1.66
N GLY A 319 25.68 -4.81 -2.86
CA GLY A 319 25.76 -6.03 -3.65
C GLY A 319 24.71 -7.08 -3.32
N GLN A 320 23.64 -6.71 -2.59
CA GLN A 320 22.53 -7.65 -2.35
C GLN A 320 21.68 -7.81 -3.61
N SER A 321 21.27 -9.07 -3.89
CA SER A 321 20.34 -9.33 -4.99
C SER A 321 18.91 -8.84 -4.65
N ALA A 322 18.06 -8.68 -5.69
CA ALA A 322 16.68 -8.26 -5.52
C ALA A 322 15.90 -9.19 -4.59
N GLU A 323 16.14 -10.52 -4.69
CA GLU A 323 15.50 -11.50 -3.83
C GLU A 323 15.99 -11.38 -2.37
N GLN A 324 17.29 -11.14 -2.15
CA GLN A 324 17.83 -10.94 -0.80
C GLN A 324 17.22 -9.71 -0.12
N ILE A 325 17.07 -8.64 -0.88
CA ILE A 325 16.43 -7.41 -0.39
C ILE A 325 14.94 -7.68 -0.08
N PHE A 326 14.22 -8.37 -0.97
CA PHE A 326 12.85 -8.79 -0.74
C PHE A 326 12.69 -9.56 0.58
N TYR A 327 13.53 -10.59 0.81
CA TYR A 327 13.49 -11.36 2.05
C TYR A 327 13.84 -10.51 3.28
N THR A 328 14.81 -9.60 3.18
CA THR A 328 15.15 -8.66 4.25
C THR A 328 13.95 -7.83 4.67
N PHE A 329 13.21 -7.29 3.70
CA PHE A 329 12.00 -6.51 3.95
C PHE A 329 10.86 -7.36 4.53
N CYS A 330 10.70 -8.59 4.09
CA CYS A 330 9.75 -9.53 4.69
C CYS A 330 10.07 -9.82 6.16
N VAL A 331 11.34 -10.01 6.51
CA VAL A 331 11.78 -10.18 7.91
C VAL A 331 11.44 -8.94 8.74
N ILE A 332 11.73 -7.74 8.23
CA ILE A 332 11.38 -6.48 8.91
C ILE A 332 9.86 -6.37 9.11
N ALA A 333 9.07 -6.75 8.10
CA ALA A 333 7.61 -6.77 8.21
C ALA A 333 7.13 -7.76 9.29
N MET A 334 7.70 -8.95 9.35
CA MET A 334 7.37 -9.95 10.38
C MET A 334 7.72 -9.47 11.79
N LEU A 335 8.82 -8.74 11.97
CA LEU A 335 9.14 -8.08 13.24
C LEU A 335 8.07 -7.03 13.60
N GLY A 336 7.64 -6.22 12.64
CA GLY A 336 6.53 -5.28 12.80
C GLY A 336 5.22 -5.97 13.21
N VAL A 337 4.89 -7.09 12.56
CA VAL A 337 3.73 -7.92 12.92
C VAL A 337 3.83 -8.46 14.35
N ALA A 338 4.98 -8.98 14.75
CA ALA A 338 5.21 -9.47 16.11
C ALA A 338 4.98 -8.37 17.17
N LEU A 339 5.50 -7.16 16.90
CA LEU A 339 5.27 -5.98 17.74
C LEU A 339 3.79 -5.60 17.78
N THR A 340 3.10 -5.60 16.65
CA THR A 340 1.65 -5.31 16.56
C THR A 340 0.82 -6.26 17.42
N VAL A 341 1.07 -7.57 17.29
CA VAL A 341 0.38 -8.60 18.05
C VAL A 341 0.68 -8.46 19.55
N GLN A 342 1.91 -8.11 19.90
CA GLN A 342 2.28 -7.89 21.31
C GLN A 342 1.59 -6.65 21.88
N LEU A 343 1.53 -5.54 21.14
CA LEU A 343 0.77 -4.35 21.53
C LEU A 343 -0.72 -4.68 21.76
N ALA A 344 -1.31 -5.43 20.82
CA ALA A 344 -2.72 -5.82 20.93
C ALA A 344 -3.04 -6.75 22.13
N LYS A 345 -2.02 -7.40 22.73
CA LYS A 345 -2.19 -8.22 23.95
C LYS A 345 -2.08 -7.42 25.26
N ILE A 346 -1.37 -6.30 25.22
CA ILE A 346 -1.06 -5.49 26.41
C ILE A 346 -2.15 -4.44 26.65
N SER A 347 -2.83 -4.01 25.57
CA SER A 347 -3.95 -3.06 25.62
C SER A 347 -5.26 -3.76 25.95
#